data_425ee8377478026096194095a7fec968
#
_entry.id   425ee8377478026096194095a7fec968
#
_cell.length_a   1.000
_cell.length_b   1.000
_cell.length_c   1.000
_cell.angle_alpha   90.00
_cell.angle_beta   90.00
_cell.angle_gamma   90.00
#
_symmetry.space_group_name_H-M   'P 1'
#
loop_
_entity.id
_entity.type
_entity.pdbx_description
1 polymer ?
#
loop_
_entity_poly.entity_id
_entity_poly.type
_entity_poly.pdbx_seq_one_letter_code
_entity_poly.pdbx_strand_id
1 'polypeptide(L)'
;CYQRAYEMESTWDWAKLGGFLDTLNNHFAEVENVLDIDRTLWMMAFENLTVCLDGPINSIPHNFYLFKDNNGRFSPLLWDMNMAFGTFTNGLPTPVLIADLQELDIFHNSTDASNKLTTQVFSSDRYKRMYVAHMRTILNEQFANNNYSARASALQQLIDTDANADPNTFYSYTEFTSNINSSVGS
;
A
#
# COMPACT_ATOMS: atom_id res chain seq x y z
N CYS A 1 0.25 -23.96 -7.50
CA CYS A 1 -0.31 -22.71 -8.04
C CYS A 1 0.26 -21.49 -7.32
N TYR A 2 0.38 -21.46 -6.00
CA TYR A 2 0.95 -20.32 -5.25
C TYR A 2 2.42 -20.03 -5.59
N GLN A 3 3.23 -21.02 -5.91
CA GLN A 3 4.63 -20.87 -6.33
C GLN A 3 4.84 -20.07 -7.63
N ARG A 4 3.77 -19.73 -8.33
CA ARG A 4 3.83 -18.84 -9.51
C ARG A 4 3.45 -17.39 -9.16
N ALA A 5 2.77 -17.19 -8.01
CA ALA A 5 2.27 -15.90 -7.57
C ALA A 5 3.14 -15.26 -6.46
N TYR A 6 3.94 -16.07 -5.78
CA TYR A 6 4.82 -15.63 -4.70
C TYR A 6 6.24 -16.10 -4.94
N GLU A 7 7.21 -15.27 -4.58
CA GLU A 7 8.64 -15.57 -4.52
C GLU A 7 9.07 -15.71 -3.06
N MET A 8 9.93 -16.70 -2.78
CA MET A 8 10.46 -16.92 -1.44
C MET A 8 11.84 -16.28 -1.31
N GLU A 9 11.92 -15.21 -0.51
CA GLU A 9 13.17 -14.48 -0.25
C GLU A 9 14.01 -15.09 0.88
N SER A 10 13.46 -16.07 1.61
CA SER A 10 14.13 -16.75 2.72
C SER A 10 14.06 -18.27 2.57
N THR A 11 14.41 -19.00 3.63
CA THR A 11 14.28 -20.48 3.66
C THR A 11 12.85 -20.88 3.31
N TRP A 12 12.71 -21.81 2.39
CA TRP A 12 11.44 -22.24 1.79
C TRP A 12 10.48 -22.81 2.84
N ASP A 13 9.37 -22.13 3.05
CA ASP A 13 8.29 -22.59 3.95
C ASP A 13 6.92 -22.45 3.26
N TRP A 14 6.80 -23.09 2.11
CA TRP A 14 5.57 -23.10 1.32
C TRP A 14 4.35 -23.62 2.10
N ALA A 15 4.59 -24.55 3.06
CA ALA A 15 3.51 -25.08 3.88
C ALA A 15 2.90 -23.99 4.78
N LYS A 16 3.72 -23.09 5.32
CA LYS A 16 3.25 -21.97 6.15
C LYS A 16 2.48 -20.94 5.33
N LEU A 17 3.03 -20.58 4.17
CA LEU A 17 2.31 -19.68 3.25
C LEU A 17 0.98 -20.32 2.81
N GLY A 18 0.97 -21.61 2.48
CA GLY A 18 -0.26 -22.32 2.12
C GLY A 18 -1.29 -22.32 3.25
N GLY A 19 -0.86 -22.56 4.50
CA GLY A 19 -1.71 -22.49 5.69
C GLY A 19 -2.27 -21.08 5.93
N PHE A 20 -1.46 -20.03 5.77
CA PHE A 20 -1.93 -18.64 5.84
C PHE A 20 -3.00 -18.36 4.77
N LEU A 21 -2.74 -18.73 3.52
CA LEU A 21 -3.69 -18.50 2.42
C LEU A 21 -4.98 -19.32 2.59
N ASP A 22 -4.89 -20.53 3.14
CA ASP A 22 -6.08 -21.33 3.47
C ASP A 22 -6.90 -20.67 4.59
N THR A 23 -6.25 -20.22 5.65
CA THR A 23 -6.94 -19.49 6.72
C THR A 23 -7.61 -18.22 6.21
N LEU A 24 -6.91 -17.42 5.40
CA LEU A 24 -7.45 -16.19 4.81
C LEU A 24 -8.69 -16.48 3.93
N ASN A 25 -8.67 -17.56 3.16
CA ASN A 25 -9.75 -17.86 2.20
C ASN A 25 -10.92 -18.63 2.81
N ASN A 26 -10.65 -19.58 3.70
CA ASN A 26 -11.62 -20.60 4.11
C ASN A 26 -11.94 -20.56 5.62
N HIS A 27 -11.08 -19.96 6.44
CA HIS A 27 -11.18 -19.98 7.91
C HIS A 27 -10.92 -18.59 8.51
N PHE A 28 -11.49 -17.55 7.91
CA PHE A 28 -11.18 -16.14 8.24
C PHE A 28 -11.43 -15.78 9.71
N ALA A 29 -12.31 -16.47 10.41
CA ALA A 29 -12.51 -16.29 11.85
C ALA A 29 -11.23 -16.55 12.69
N GLU A 30 -10.28 -17.29 12.15
CA GLU A 30 -8.99 -17.63 12.77
C GLU A 30 -7.82 -16.78 12.27
N VAL A 31 -8.08 -15.78 11.44
CA VAL A 31 -7.04 -15.01 10.72
C VAL A 31 -6.03 -14.35 11.65
N GLU A 32 -6.44 -13.91 12.86
CA GLU A 32 -5.53 -13.29 13.84
C GLU A 32 -4.47 -14.26 14.39
N ASN A 33 -4.63 -15.57 14.21
CA ASN A 33 -3.62 -16.56 14.57
C ASN A 33 -2.46 -16.60 13.57
N VAL A 34 -2.69 -16.18 12.33
CA VAL A 34 -1.74 -16.30 11.21
C VAL A 34 -1.36 -14.97 10.57
N LEU A 35 -2.11 -13.90 10.81
CA LEU A 35 -1.88 -12.56 10.24
C LEU A 35 -1.90 -11.51 11.34
N ASP A 36 -0.93 -10.60 11.32
CA ASP A 36 -0.97 -9.37 12.11
C ASP A 36 -1.98 -8.40 11.47
N ILE A 37 -3.21 -8.49 11.94
CA ILE A 37 -4.32 -7.68 11.41
C ILE A 37 -4.08 -6.19 11.62
N ASP A 38 -3.55 -5.77 12.77
CA ASP A 38 -3.34 -4.35 13.04
C ASP A 38 -2.34 -3.74 12.03
N ARG A 39 -1.21 -4.38 11.82
CA ARG A 39 -0.23 -3.95 10.79
C ARG A 39 -0.80 -3.99 9.38
N THR A 40 -1.62 -4.99 9.08
CA THR A 40 -2.30 -5.09 7.78
C THR A 40 -3.25 -3.90 7.55
N LEU A 41 -4.01 -3.53 8.57
CA LEU A 41 -4.92 -2.38 8.50
C LEU A 41 -4.17 -1.04 8.36
N TRP A 42 -3.01 -0.88 9.04
CA TRP A 42 -2.14 0.28 8.86
C TRP A 42 -1.61 0.37 7.42
N MET A 43 -1.13 -0.73 6.86
CA MET A 43 -0.69 -0.79 5.47
C MET A 43 -1.81 -0.39 4.51
N MET A 44 -2.98 -1.04 4.63
CA MET A 44 -4.14 -0.76 3.76
C MET A 44 -4.59 0.72 3.88
N ALA A 45 -4.60 1.27 5.10
CA ALA A 45 -4.95 2.68 5.33
C ALA A 45 -3.95 3.64 4.68
N PHE A 46 -2.67 3.34 4.78
CA PHE A 46 -1.62 4.15 4.17
C PHE A 46 -1.70 4.11 2.63
N GLU A 47 -1.83 2.92 2.03
CA GLU A 47 -1.94 2.78 0.58
C GLU A 47 -3.19 3.47 0.02
N ASN A 48 -4.33 3.34 0.68
CA ASN A 48 -5.55 4.02 0.24
C ASN A 48 -5.41 5.55 0.32
N LEU A 49 -4.91 6.08 1.44
CA LEU A 49 -4.72 7.53 1.63
C LEU A 49 -3.70 8.13 0.66
N THR A 50 -2.67 7.38 0.30
CA THR A 50 -1.68 7.81 -0.69
C THR A 50 -2.05 7.41 -2.11
N VAL A 51 -3.23 6.85 -2.32
CA VAL A 51 -3.70 6.35 -3.63
C VAL A 51 -2.62 5.50 -4.31
N CYS A 52 -2.04 4.55 -3.56
CA CYS A 52 -1.05 3.62 -4.07
C CYS A 52 -1.76 2.37 -4.60
N LEU A 53 -2.16 2.41 -5.87
CA LEU A 53 -2.89 1.31 -6.50
C LEU A 53 -1.97 0.27 -7.15
N ASP A 54 -0.66 0.42 -7.00
CA ASP A 54 0.35 -0.55 -7.40
C ASP A 54 0.75 -1.47 -6.22
N GLY A 55 -0.11 -1.60 -5.24
CA GLY A 55 0.10 -2.35 -4.01
C GLY A 55 -0.98 -3.42 -3.76
N PRO A 56 -0.95 -4.05 -2.57
CA PRO A 56 -1.83 -5.17 -2.21
C PRO A 56 -3.32 -4.81 -2.10
N ILE A 57 -3.71 -3.55 -2.02
CA ILE A 57 -5.13 -3.17 -1.95
C ILE A 57 -5.83 -3.20 -3.32
N ASN A 58 -5.10 -3.29 -4.43
CA ASN A 58 -5.66 -3.28 -5.77
C ASN A 58 -5.93 -4.71 -6.29
N SER A 59 -6.57 -4.79 -7.47
CA SER A 59 -6.96 -6.07 -8.12
C SER A 59 -5.77 -6.92 -8.58
N ILE A 60 -4.60 -6.30 -8.76
CA ILE A 60 -3.35 -6.98 -9.10
C ILE A 60 -2.36 -6.73 -7.96
N PRO A 61 -2.47 -7.47 -6.84
CA PRO A 61 -1.66 -7.21 -5.66
C PRO A 61 -0.19 -7.58 -5.89
N HIS A 62 0.70 -6.60 -5.77
CA HIS A 62 2.15 -6.76 -5.77
C HIS A 62 2.81 -5.67 -4.90
N ASN A 63 4.13 -5.49 -4.99
CA ASN A 63 4.89 -4.48 -4.25
C ASN A 63 4.71 -4.56 -2.73
N PHE A 64 4.75 -5.76 -2.18
CA PHE A 64 4.79 -5.98 -0.74
C PHE A 64 5.51 -7.28 -0.41
N TYR A 65 6.03 -7.35 0.81
CA TYR A 65 6.52 -8.60 1.39
C TYR A 65 5.59 -9.09 2.49
N LEU A 66 5.59 -10.39 2.71
CA LEU A 66 5.01 -11.02 3.88
C LEU A 66 6.14 -11.55 4.77
N PHE A 67 6.36 -10.91 5.89
CA PHE A 67 7.31 -11.34 6.90
C PHE A 67 6.60 -12.23 7.92
N LYS A 68 7.12 -13.45 8.15
CA LYS A 68 6.59 -14.33 9.19
C LYS A 68 7.42 -14.17 10.46
N ASP A 69 6.79 -13.78 11.56
CA ASP A 69 7.41 -13.63 12.86
C ASP A 69 7.70 -15.00 13.54
N ASN A 70 8.40 -14.97 14.69
CA ASN A 70 8.72 -16.16 15.46
C ASN A 70 7.48 -16.83 16.10
N ASN A 71 6.36 -16.13 16.19
CA ASN A 71 5.08 -16.65 16.68
C ASN A 71 4.26 -17.32 15.56
N GLY A 72 4.76 -17.27 14.32
CA GLY A 72 4.12 -17.87 13.16
C GLY A 72 3.12 -16.98 12.44
N ARG A 73 2.97 -15.69 12.84
CA ARG A 73 2.09 -14.74 12.18
C ARG A 73 2.81 -14.00 11.05
N PHE A 74 2.11 -13.80 9.95
CA PHE A 74 2.56 -12.98 8.85
C PHE A 74 2.25 -11.50 9.13
N SER A 75 3.19 -10.63 8.78
CA SER A 75 3.03 -9.18 8.78
C SER A 75 3.39 -8.67 7.40
N PRO A 76 2.56 -7.83 6.78
CA PRO A 76 2.91 -7.20 5.52
C PRO A 76 3.97 -6.11 5.73
N LEU A 77 4.83 -5.94 4.74
CA LEU A 77 5.81 -4.87 4.63
C LEU A 77 5.59 -4.17 3.30
N LEU A 78 5.44 -2.85 3.34
CA LEU A 78 5.33 -2.02 2.13
C LEU A 78 6.66 -2.05 1.35
N TRP A 79 6.55 -2.11 0.04
CA TRP A 79 7.65 -2.06 -0.88
C TRP A 79 7.28 -1.24 -2.12
N ASP A 80 8.26 -0.57 -2.72
CA ASP A 80 8.16 0.12 -4.00
C ASP A 80 6.98 1.09 -4.11
N MET A 81 6.94 2.09 -3.24
CA MET A 81 5.88 3.10 -3.18
C MET A 81 6.04 4.22 -4.24
N ASN A 82 6.87 4.03 -5.26
CA ASN A 82 7.16 5.02 -6.30
C ASN A 82 5.94 5.40 -7.15
N MET A 83 4.93 4.52 -7.20
CA MET A 83 3.68 4.71 -7.93
C MET A 83 2.52 5.20 -7.04
N ALA A 84 2.82 5.71 -5.84
CA ALA A 84 1.83 6.35 -4.97
C ALA A 84 1.35 7.70 -5.55
N PHE A 85 0.37 8.31 -4.87
CA PHE A 85 -0.28 9.57 -5.25
C PHE A 85 -0.97 9.52 -6.63
N GLY A 86 -1.53 8.35 -6.97
CA GLY A 86 -2.32 8.18 -8.18
C GLY A 86 -1.50 8.10 -9.47
N THR A 87 -0.20 7.89 -9.38
CA THR A 87 0.65 7.68 -10.58
C THR A 87 0.29 6.38 -11.31
N PHE A 88 -0.12 5.34 -10.58
CA PHE A 88 -0.61 4.08 -11.15
C PHE A 88 -2.13 4.00 -11.01
N THR A 89 -2.84 3.94 -12.15
CA THR A 89 -4.31 3.96 -12.19
C THR A 89 -4.94 2.69 -12.77
N ASN A 90 -4.14 1.65 -12.94
CA ASN A 90 -4.63 0.37 -13.48
C ASN A 90 -5.71 -0.22 -12.55
N GLY A 91 -6.79 -0.71 -13.13
CA GLY A 91 -7.93 -1.21 -12.38
C GLY A 91 -9.02 -0.17 -12.08
N LEU A 92 -8.78 1.11 -12.39
CA LEU A 92 -9.81 2.14 -12.34
C LEU A 92 -10.51 2.31 -13.69
N PRO A 93 -11.78 2.79 -13.70
CA PRO A 93 -12.47 3.14 -14.94
C PRO A 93 -11.72 4.22 -15.71
N THR A 94 -11.65 4.12 -17.04
CA THR A 94 -10.98 5.11 -17.90
C THR A 94 -11.98 5.99 -18.63
N PRO A 95 -11.71 7.30 -18.82
CA PRO A 95 -10.53 8.04 -18.33
C PRO A 95 -10.57 8.24 -16.81
N VAL A 96 -9.41 8.23 -16.16
CA VAL A 96 -9.28 8.53 -14.73
C VAL A 96 -9.04 10.02 -14.56
N LEU A 97 -9.87 10.70 -13.76
CA LEU A 97 -9.70 12.10 -13.42
C LEU A 97 -9.01 12.25 -12.07
N ILE A 98 -8.31 13.36 -11.86
CA ILE A 98 -7.69 13.67 -10.56
C ILE A 98 -8.74 13.67 -9.44
N ALA A 99 -9.95 14.19 -9.72
CA ALA A 99 -11.06 14.16 -8.77
C ALA A 99 -11.44 12.74 -8.35
N ASP A 100 -11.44 11.77 -9.27
CA ASP A 100 -11.75 10.37 -8.97
C ASP A 100 -10.71 9.77 -8.01
N LEU A 101 -9.44 10.16 -8.17
CA LEU A 101 -8.35 9.72 -7.29
C LEU A 101 -8.45 10.36 -5.89
N GLN A 102 -8.85 11.62 -5.81
CA GLN A 102 -9.06 12.33 -4.53
C GLN A 102 -10.31 11.85 -3.79
N GLU A 103 -11.28 11.30 -4.51
CA GLU A 103 -12.53 10.74 -3.98
C GLU A 103 -12.51 9.19 -3.94
N LEU A 104 -11.34 8.57 -4.03
CA LEU A 104 -11.22 7.11 -3.96
C LEU A 104 -11.96 6.57 -2.74
N ASP A 105 -12.82 5.57 -2.96
CA ASP A 105 -13.57 4.93 -1.86
C ASP A 105 -12.59 4.44 -0.79
N ILE A 106 -12.85 4.80 0.46
CA ILE A 106 -12.04 4.38 1.60
C ILE A 106 -12.04 2.85 1.77
N PHE A 107 -13.03 2.15 1.24
CA PHE A 107 -13.09 0.70 1.19
C PHE A 107 -12.86 0.17 -0.23
N HIS A 108 -11.92 0.78 -0.95
CA HIS A 108 -11.56 0.37 -2.30
C HIS A 108 -11.36 -1.15 -2.39
N ASN A 109 -11.87 -1.76 -3.45
CA ASN A 109 -11.84 -3.20 -3.71
C ASN A 109 -12.47 -4.11 -2.62
N SER A 110 -13.28 -3.57 -1.72
CA SER A 110 -13.97 -4.35 -0.69
C SER A 110 -14.89 -5.45 -1.24
N THR A 111 -15.28 -5.36 -2.50
CA THR A 111 -16.16 -6.32 -3.21
C THR A 111 -15.43 -7.09 -4.32
N ASP A 112 -14.15 -6.82 -4.55
CA ASP A 112 -13.38 -7.50 -5.59
C ASP A 112 -13.01 -8.92 -5.15
N ALA A 113 -13.68 -9.91 -5.74
CA ALA A 113 -13.47 -11.32 -5.42
C ALA A 113 -12.04 -11.82 -5.74
N SER A 114 -11.28 -11.12 -6.58
CA SER A 114 -9.88 -11.45 -6.89
C SER A 114 -8.93 -11.06 -5.77
N ASN A 115 -9.26 -10.02 -4.97
CA ASN A 115 -8.48 -9.58 -3.81
C ASN A 115 -9.09 -10.09 -2.51
N LYS A 116 -8.71 -11.30 -2.11
CA LYS A 116 -9.23 -11.95 -0.89
C LYS A 116 -8.83 -11.23 0.39
N LEU A 117 -7.64 -10.63 0.44
CA LEU A 117 -7.22 -9.88 1.62
C LEU A 117 -8.20 -8.73 1.90
N THR A 118 -8.43 -7.88 0.90
CA THR A 118 -9.30 -6.72 1.01
C THR A 118 -10.75 -7.10 1.30
N THR A 119 -11.30 -8.06 0.53
CA THR A 119 -12.70 -8.48 0.72
C THR A 119 -12.95 -9.11 2.07
N GLN A 120 -12.07 -9.98 2.55
CA GLN A 120 -12.22 -10.63 3.85
C GLN A 120 -12.03 -9.65 5.01
N VAL A 121 -11.01 -8.80 4.95
CA VAL A 121 -10.78 -7.79 6.00
C VAL A 121 -11.97 -6.84 6.10
N PHE A 122 -12.48 -6.33 4.98
CA PHE A 122 -13.63 -5.43 4.98
C PHE A 122 -14.99 -6.13 5.13
N SER A 123 -15.04 -7.45 5.24
CA SER A 123 -16.26 -8.15 5.69
C SER A 123 -16.51 -7.98 7.19
N SER A 124 -15.48 -7.63 7.97
CA SER A 124 -15.56 -7.45 9.43
C SER A 124 -15.80 -5.98 9.80
N ASP A 125 -16.92 -5.70 10.46
CA ASP A 125 -17.22 -4.36 10.99
C ASP A 125 -16.20 -3.91 12.05
N ARG A 126 -15.60 -4.85 12.79
CA ARG A 126 -14.53 -4.54 13.75
C ARG A 126 -13.31 -4.02 13.00
N TYR A 127 -12.86 -4.70 11.95
CA TYR A 127 -11.69 -4.29 11.19
C TYR A 127 -11.92 -3.01 10.39
N LYS A 128 -13.11 -2.79 9.84
CA LYS A 128 -13.47 -1.50 9.23
C LYS A 128 -13.32 -0.34 10.21
N ARG A 129 -13.78 -0.49 11.46
CA ARG A 129 -13.64 0.58 12.47
C ARG A 129 -12.17 0.83 12.84
N MET A 130 -11.35 -0.21 12.99
CA MET A 130 -9.91 -0.08 13.25
C MET A 130 -9.22 0.61 12.07
N TYR A 131 -9.50 0.16 10.85
CA TYR A 131 -8.99 0.76 9.62
C TYR A 131 -9.29 2.26 9.52
N VAL A 132 -10.54 2.66 9.72
CA VAL A 132 -10.94 4.09 9.72
C VAL A 132 -10.23 4.86 10.83
N ALA A 133 -10.01 4.26 12.00
CA ALA A 133 -9.24 4.89 13.07
C ALA A 133 -7.77 5.13 12.64
N HIS A 134 -7.13 4.16 11.99
CA HIS A 134 -5.78 4.32 11.43
C HIS A 134 -5.72 5.40 10.35
N MET A 135 -6.67 5.43 9.42
CA MET A 135 -6.77 6.51 8.42
C MET A 135 -6.84 7.90 9.08
N ARG A 136 -7.69 8.05 10.10
CA ARG A 136 -7.80 9.32 10.85
C ARG A 136 -6.50 9.70 11.53
N THR A 137 -5.79 8.74 12.11
CA THR A 137 -4.49 8.97 12.74
C THR A 137 -3.48 9.47 11.71
N ILE A 138 -3.35 8.79 10.56
CA ILE A 138 -2.44 9.22 9.49
C ILE A 138 -2.79 10.63 9.00
N LEU A 139 -4.08 10.89 8.73
CA LEU A 139 -4.53 12.21 8.27
C LEU A 139 -4.19 13.30 9.29
N ASN A 140 -4.49 13.09 10.57
CA ASN A 140 -4.26 14.10 11.60
C ASN A 140 -2.77 14.34 11.88
N GLU A 141 -1.97 13.27 11.90
CA GLU A 141 -0.56 13.36 12.30
C GLU A 141 0.37 13.71 11.15
N GLN A 142 0.03 13.39 9.91
CA GLN A 142 0.92 13.56 8.78
C GLN A 142 0.44 14.65 7.80
N PHE A 143 -0.87 14.72 7.52
CA PHE A 143 -1.37 15.63 6.50
C PHE A 143 -1.95 16.92 7.10
N ALA A 144 -2.84 16.84 8.08
CA ALA A 144 -3.53 18.04 8.62
C ALA A 144 -2.58 19.01 9.34
N ASN A 145 -1.47 18.54 9.89
CA ASN A 145 -0.47 19.36 10.58
C ASN A 145 0.77 19.68 9.71
N ASN A 146 0.72 19.39 8.42
CA ASN A 146 1.80 19.66 7.46
C ASN A 146 3.09 18.84 7.64
N ASN A 147 3.10 17.82 8.49
CA ASN A 147 4.29 17.00 8.72
C ASN A 147 4.76 16.32 7.43
N TYR A 148 3.83 15.81 6.62
CA TYR A 148 4.16 15.18 5.35
C TYR A 148 4.92 16.13 4.43
N SER A 149 4.37 17.32 4.17
CA SER A 149 4.99 18.32 3.28
C SER A 149 6.36 18.78 3.79
N ALA A 150 6.47 19.05 5.10
CA ALA A 150 7.74 19.43 5.71
C ALA A 150 8.80 18.31 5.56
N ARG A 151 8.40 17.05 5.78
CA ARG A 151 9.30 15.91 5.64
C ARG A 151 9.71 15.67 4.19
N ALA A 152 8.77 15.77 3.24
CA ALA A 152 9.05 15.65 1.81
C ALA A 152 10.06 16.72 1.36
N SER A 153 9.86 17.97 1.75
CA SER A 153 10.80 19.06 1.44
C SER A 153 12.20 18.83 2.04
N ALA A 154 12.26 18.34 3.28
CA ALA A 154 13.56 18.05 3.91
C ALA A 154 14.30 16.89 3.21
N LEU A 155 13.58 15.85 2.77
CA LEU A 155 14.15 14.75 2.00
C LEU A 155 14.60 15.19 0.61
N GLN A 156 13.82 16.02 -0.08
CA GLN A 156 14.20 16.57 -1.37
C GLN A 156 15.50 17.37 -1.25
N GLN A 157 15.62 18.24 -0.23
CA GLN A 157 16.84 19.00 0.02
C GLN A 157 18.04 18.10 0.34
N LEU A 158 17.83 17.01 1.07
CA LEU A 158 18.88 16.07 1.44
C LEU A 158 19.53 15.41 0.22
N ILE A 159 18.73 15.05 -0.80
CA ILE A 159 19.19 14.34 -2.01
C ILE A 159 19.41 15.27 -3.20
N ASP A 160 19.24 16.59 -3.04
CA ASP A 160 19.23 17.57 -4.12
C ASP A 160 20.47 17.52 -5.02
N THR A 161 21.65 17.48 -4.42
CA THR A 161 22.92 17.43 -5.15
C THR A 161 23.06 16.16 -5.97
N ASP A 162 22.67 15.02 -5.40
CA ASP A 162 22.77 13.72 -6.07
C ASP A 162 21.72 13.61 -7.19
N ALA A 163 20.50 14.09 -6.94
CA ALA A 163 19.43 14.13 -7.94
C ALA A 163 19.81 15.02 -9.14
N ASN A 164 20.48 16.15 -8.91
CA ASN A 164 20.94 17.01 -9.99
C ASN A 164 22.10 16.39 -10.81
N ALA A 165 22.91 15.56 -10.18
CA ALA A 165 24.08 14.93 -10.80
C ALA A 165 23.77 13.57 -11.47
N ASP A 166 22.61 12.96 -11.19
CA ASP A 166 22.25 11.64 -11.72
C ASP A 166 21.95 11.69 -13.23
N PRO A 167 22.73 10.99 -14.07
CA PRO A 167 22.51 10.96 -15.51
C PRO A 167 21.38 10.01 -15.94
N ASN A 168 20.79 9.22 -15.02
CA ASN A 168 19.82 8.17 -15.32
C ASN A 168 18.41 8.49 -14.81
N THR A 169 18.09 9.76 -14.63
CA THR A 169 16.76 10.17 -14.13
C THR A 169 15.69 10.00 -15.19
N PHE A 170 14.49 9.59 -14.77
CA PHE A 170 13.28 9.58 -15.61
C PHE A 170 12.67 10.99 -15.78
N TYR A 171 12.93 11.89 -14.82
CA TYR A 171 12.42 13.25 -14.78
C TYR A 171 13.57 14.25 -14.76
N SER A 172 13.35 15.43 -15.30
CA SER A 172 14.34 16.50 -15.26
C SER A 172 14.55 17.02 -13.83
N TYR A 173 15.69 17.64 -13.58
CA TYR A 173 15.94 18.28 -12.29
C TYR A 173 14.92 19.38 -11.95
N THR A 174 14.40 20.09 -12.98
CA THR A 174 13.34 21.09 -12.78
C THR A 174 12.05 20.42 -12.31
N GLU A 175 11.68 19.27 -12.86
CA GLU A 175 10.52 18.50 -12.39
C GLU A 175 10.73 17.97 -10.97
N PHE A 176 11.93 17.44 -10.66
CA PHE A 176 12.30 17.03 -9.30
C PHE A 176 12.12 18.17 -8.29
N THR A 177 12.58 19.37 -8.58
CA THR A 177 12.49 20.51 -7.65
C THR A 177 11.06 21.05 -7.50
N SER A 178 10.18 20.87 -8.50
CA SER A 178 8.80 21.39 -8.49
C SER A 178 7.76 20.41 -7.96
N ASN A 179 8.05 19.10 -7.96
CA ASN A 179 7.06 18.04 -7.74
C ASN A 179 6.38 18.00 -6.35
N ILE A 180 6.97 18.64 -5.32
CA ILE A 180 6.33 18.75 -4.01
C ILE A 180 5.10 19.66 -4.04
N ASN A 181 5.13 20.67 -4.90
CA ASN A 181 4.12 21.73 -4.93
C ASN A 181 3.30 21.76 -6.23
N SER A 182 3.65 20.93 -7.21
CA SER A 182 2.97 20.88 -8.50
C SER A 182 3.01 19.49 -9.09
N SER A 183 2.00 19.16 -9.91
CA SER A 183 2.03 17.94 -10.72
C SER A 183 3.12 18.02 -11.78
N VAL A 184 3.87 16.94 -11.95
CA VAL A 184 4.92 16.80 -12.97
C VAL A 184 4.75 15.48 -13.72
N GLY A 185 5.21 15.41 -14.94
CA GLY A 185 5.24 14.15 -15.73
C GLY A 185 3.86 13.69 -16.21
N SER A 186 2.94 14.60 -16.51
CA SER A 186 1.63 14.29 -17.12
C SER A 186 1.74 14.13 -18.62
#